data_f20fa86df14733750ed5b6a3badecaac
#
_entry.id   f20fa86df14733750ed5b6a3badecaac
#
_cell.length_a   1.000
_cell.length_b   1.000
_cell.length_c   1.000
_cell.angle_alpha   90.00
_cell.angle_beta   90.00
_cell.angle_gamma   90.00
#
_symmetry.space_group_name_H-M   'P 1'
#
loop_
_entity.id
_entity.type
_entity.pdbx_description
1 polymer ?
#
loop_
_entity_poly.entity_id
_entity_poly.type
_entity_poly.pdbx_seq_one_letter_code
_entity_poly.pdbx_strand_id
1 'polypeptide(L)'
;VQIMSNSGSPTAGSTIRVRGGASLNASNDPLIVLDGVPLEQGGISGNDGNFLSLINPNDIESMTILKDASSTAIYGSRASNGVILITTKKGSSDKLKFTFSTTNSVQTRTKLADMLSYDEFVNTIQSKGTDAQRALLGTAHTDWNDEIYQNAFGTDNNLSVAGKITKNLPFRASIGYYNQSGLLRTDNAERYTGSITLNPSFFKDHLKLNINAKGSINKNTFANTSAIWAASTMNPTIPVYSGLDTFGGYTEAIDNTGAPVNGAVMNPVGLLNMNDSQSTVKRFIGNIDADYRLHFFPDLKLHATLGYDYAQGKGSVYVPAEAAQNYTTSGLDYSYGPQKKENRLLTLYANYNKLVESIKSSFDVTAGYDYQYWKSTTPLYSEMNTLGEIQKTSKASDERHVLLSYYGRLNYSFNSRYMLTTTVRRDATSRFAKNVRWGTFPSVALGWRVTEESFLKDNKVISTLKVRASYGVTGQQDGIGNYNYLPIYTISQSGAGSLIGGTPTPTYRPKAYVPNLKWETTTSWNVGFDFGFLKDRITGSFDYYTRQTKDLIATVPAAAGTTFDRNITTNVGNVDSQGVEFSLNATPIQTKAVSYTHLRAHETGAYL
;
A
#
# COMPACT_ATOMS: atom_id res chain seq x y z
N VAL A 1 7.58 13.00 -0.27
CA VAL A 1 7.05 11.63 -0.17
C VAL A 1 8.13 10.74 0.41
N GLN A 2 7.82 10.06 1.49
CA GLN A 2 8.70 9.04 2.07
C GLN A 2 8.27 7.66 1.58
N ILE A 3 9.24 6.88 1.12
CA ILE A 3 9.05 5.47 0.76
C ILE A 3 10.07 4.69 1.58
N MET A 4 9.57 3.83 2.45
CA MET A 4 10.40 3.00 3.31
C MET A 4 10.12 1.53 3.00
N SER A 5 11.16 0.75 2.77
CA SER A 5 11.02 -0.71 2.72
C SER A 5 10.84 -1.24 4.15
N ASN A 6 9.84 -2.09 4.35
CA ASN A 6 9.52 -2.59 5.68
C ASN A 6 10.51 -3.69 6.16
N SER A 7 11.17 -4.35 5.22
CA SER A 7 12.23 -5.33 5.51
C SER A 7 13.05 -5.67 4.26
N GLY A 8 14.06 -6.54 4.41
CA GLY A 8 14.84 -7.11 3.30
C GLY A 8 14.16 -8.30 2.59
N SER A 9 12.93 -8.66 2.96
CA SER A 9 12.15 -9.70 2.27
C SER A 9 11.63 -9.18 0.93
N PRO A 10 11.69 -9.97 -0.15
CA PRO A 10 11.11 -9.59 -1.44
C PRO A 10 9.57 -9.55 -1.41
N THR A 11 8.95 -10.13 -0.38
CA THR A 11 7.50 -10.12 -0.17
C THR A 11 7.06 -8.95 0.72
N ALA A 12 8.01 -8.25 1.37
CA ALA A 12 7.69 -7.12 2.23
C ALA A 12 7.10 -5.95 1.44
N GLY A 13 6.08 -5.33 2.02
CA GLY A 13 5.52 -4.11 1.49
C GLY A 13 6.43 -2.90 1.71
N SER A 14 6.15 -1.84 0.97
CA SER A 14 6.73 -0.53 1.23
C SER A 14 5.70 0.36 1.93
N THR A 15 6.11 1.05 2.97
CA THR A 15 5.32 2.10 3.59
C THR A 15 5.52 3.39 2.81
N ILE A 16 4.45 3.94 2.28
CA ILE A 16 4.46 5.20 1.52
C ILE A 16 3.72 6.25 2.34
N ARG A 17 4.37 7.39 2.58
CA ARG A 17 3.77 8.51 3.31
C ARG A 17 3.88 9.79 2.48
N VAL A 18 2.77 10.52 2.40
CA VAL A 18 2.69 11.81 1.72
C VAL A 18 2.37 12.87 2.77
N ARG A 19 3.34 13.73 3.09
CA ARG A 19 3.22 14.79 4.10
C ARG A 19 2.84 14.27 5.50
N GLY A 20 3.43 13.14 5.92
CA GLY A 20 3.15 12.51 7.22
C GLY A 20 1.84 11.73 7.26
N GLY A 21 1.41 11.33 8.47
CA GLY A 21 0.13 10.68 8.71
C GLY A 21 -0.98 11.70 9.00
N ALA A 22 -2.22 11.39 8.59
CA ALA A 22 -3.40 12.20 8.87
C ALA A 22 -4.28 11.60 9.97
N SER A 23 -4.04 10.35 10.35
CA SER A 23 -4.83 9.64 11.37
C SER A 23 -3.93 8.80 12.28
N LEU A 24 -4.44 8.49 13.48
CA LEU A 24 -3.76 7.62 14.44
C LEU A 24 -4.09 6.13 14.22
N ASN A 25 -5.32 5.80 13.88
CA ASN A 25 -5.79 4.42 13.73
C ASN A 25 -6.30 4.09 12.32
N ALA A 26 -6.73 5.09 11.55
CA ALA A 26 -7.08 4.90 10.15
C ALA A 26 -5.81 4.74 9.28
N SER A 27 -6.00 4.27 8.05
CA SER A 27 -4.88 4.14 7.10
C SER A 27 -4.21 5.50 6.85
N ASN A 28 -2.90 5.51 6.89
CA ASN A 28 -2.07 6.65 6.48
C ASN A 28 -1.44 6.46 5.10
N ASP A 29 -1.82 5.40 4.38
CA ASP A 29 -1.33 5.13 3.04
C ASP A 29 -2.06 5.97 2.00
N PRO A 30 -1.37 6.49 0.98
CA PRO A 30 -2.01 7.20 -0.11
C PRO A 30 -2.89 6.28 -0.94
N LEU A 31 -3.97 6.82 -1.51
CA LEU A 31 -4.78 6.09 -2.49
C LEU A 31 -3.97 5.81 -3.75
N ILE A 32 -3.94 4.57 -4.19
CA ILE A 32 -3.30 4.18 -5.45
C ILE A 32 -4.38 4.02 -6.50
N VAL A 33 -4.23 4.71 -7.63
CA VAL A 33 -5.14 4.66 -8.77
C VAL A 33 -4.36 4.18 -10.00
N LEU A 34 -4.71 3.01 -10.52
CA LEU A 34 -4.10 2.43 -11.71
C LEU A 34 -5.03 2.57 -12.90
N ASP A 35 -4.64 3.33 -13.91
CA ASP A 35 -5.43 3.61 -15.12
C ASP A 35 -6.90 3.99 -14.80
N GLY A 36 -7.11 4.83 -13.79
CA GLY A 36 -8.42 5.27 -13.35
C GLY A 36 -9.12 4.37 -12.32
N VAL A 37 -8.63 3.16 -12.06
CA VAL A 37 -9.19 2.24 -11.06
C VAL A 37 -8.50 2.43 -9.70
N PRO A 38 -9.22 2.87 -8.66
CA PRO A 38 -8.69 2.92 -7.30
C PRO A 38 -8.47 1.49 -6.78
N LEU A 39 -7.24 1.18 -6.39
CA LEU A 39 -6.88 -0.14 -5.89
C LEU A 39 -7.25 -0.30 -4.41
N GLU A 40 -7.61 -1.53 -4.04
CA GLU A 40 -7.81 -1.92 -2.65
C GLU A 40 -6.46 -1.97 -1.93
N GLN A 41 -6.42 -1.44 -0.70
CA GLN A 41 -5.26 -1.54 0.19
C GLN A 41 -5.39 -2.75 1.11
N GLY A 42 -4.25 -3.20 1.65
CA GLY A 42 -4.15 -4.34 2.55
C GLY A 42 -3.88 -5.66 1.85
N GLY A 43 -3.17 -6.53 2.54
CA GLY A 43 -2.71 -7.83 2.04
C GLY A 43 -3.82 -8.83 1.78
N ILE A 44 -3.46 -9.94 1.17
CA ILE A 44 -4.30 -11.11 0.95
C ILE A 44 -3.45 -12.37 1.16
N SER A 45 -3.92 -13.30 1.97
CA SER A 45 -3.29 -14.62 2.21
C SER A 45 -1.80 -14.54 2.60
N GLY A 46 -1.51 -13.84 3.70
CA GLY A 46 -0.13 -13.71 4.22
C GLY A 46 0.77 -12.77 3.41
N ASN A 47 0.32 -12.28 2.27
CA ASN A 47 1.01 -11.22 1.56
C ASN A 47 0.54 -9.86 2.12
N ASP A 48 1.14 -9.44 3.23
CA ASP A 48 0.94 -8.10 3.80
C ASP A 48 1.56 -7.01 2.93
N GLY A 49 2.10 -7.41 1.79
CA GLY A 49 2.75 -6.56 0.83
C GLY A 49 1.81 -5.56 0.20
N ASN A 50 2.39 -4.43 -0.14
CA ASN A 50 1.80 -3.41 -0.96
C ASN A 50 1.30 -4.02 -2.29
N PHE A 51 0.05 -3.76 -2.68
CA PHE A 51 -0.50 -4.18 -3.97
C PHE A 51 0.30 -3.66 -5.17
N LEU A 52 1.19 -2.68 -4.99
CA LEU A 52 2.15 -2.25 -6.01
C LEU A 52 3.09 -3.39 -6.44
N SER A 53 3.43 -4.30 -5.53
CA SER A 53 4.26 -5.47 -5.86
C SER A 53 3.61 -6.41 -6.89
N LEU A 54 2.29 -6.30 -7.09
CA LEU A 54 1.53 -7.08 -8.06
C LEU A 54 1.49 -6.44 -9.47
N ILE A 55 2.01 -5.21 -9.62
CA ILE A 55 2.06 -4.48 -10.88
C ILE A 55 3.45 -4.65 -11.49
N ASN A 56 3.51 -4.90 -12.81
CA ASN A 56 4.78 -4.93 -13.52
C ASN A 56 5.32 -3.50 -13.73
N PRO A 57 6.47 -3.12 -13.14
CA PRO A 57 7.02 -1.79 -13.30
C PRO A 57 7.33 -1.42 -14.77
N ASN A 58 7.66 -2.43 -15.60
CA ASN A 58 7.96 -2.23 -17.02
C ASN A 58 6.75 -1.76 -17.83
N ASP A 59 5.52 -1.94 -17.33
CA ASP A 59 4.29 -1.47 -17.95
C ASP A 59 3.93 -0.03 -17.56
N ILE A 60 4.60 0.56 -16.58
CA ILE A 60 4.31 1.92 -16.11
C ILE A 60 4.88 2.94 -17.10
N GLU A 61 4.05 3.89 -17.52
CA GLU A 61 4.43 5.05 -18.33
C GLU A 61 4.80 6.24 -17.41
N SER A 62 3.94 6.51 -16.44
CA SER A 62 4.14 7.62 -15.50
C SER A 62 3.52 7.34 -14.14
N MET A 63 4.11 7.97 -13.13
CA MET A 63 3.58 8.00 -11.77
C MET A 63 3.50 9.46 -11.32
N THR A 64 2.30 9.90 -10.94
CA THR A 64 2.02 11.26 -10.48
C THR A 64 1.49 11.22 -9.07
N ILE A 65 2.05 12.06 -8.18
CA ILE A 65 1.65 12.12 -6.79
C ILE A 65 0.88 13.42 -6.54
N LEU A 66 -0.40 13.30 -6.17
CA LEU A 66 -1.25 14.41 -5.79
C LEU A 66 -1.16 14.58 -4.28
N LYS A 67 -0.64 15.74 -3.84
CA LYS A 67 -0.36 16.01 -2.43
C LYS A 67 -1.38 16.97 -1.80
N ASP A 68 -1.94 17.89 -2.62
CA ASP A 68 -2.80 18.97 -2.14
C ASP A 68 -4.27 18.57 -2.13
N ALA A 69 -5.04 19.03 -1.16
CA ALA A 69 -6.46 18.71 -1.05
C ALA A 69 -7.27 19.12 -2.29
N SER A 70 -6.90 20.23 -2.97
CA SER A 70 -7.56 20.65 -4.22
C SER A 70 -7.33 19.70 -5.39
N SER A 71 -6.14 19.10 -5.49
CA SER A 71 -5.82 18.11 -6.54
C SER A 71 -6.42 16.74 -6.24
N THR A 72 -6.52 16.39 -4.95
CA THR A 72 -7.05 15.09 -4.50
C THR A 72 -8.58 15.09 -4.33
N ALA A 73 -9.23 16.26 -4.28
CA ALA A 73 -10.67 16.41 -4.01
C ALA A 73 -11.58 15.58 -4.94
N ILE A 74 -11.17 15.34 -6.19
CA ILE A 74 -11.92 14.53 -7.14
C ILE A 74 -11.99 13.04 -6.73
N TYR A 75 -11.00 12.57 -5.95
CA TYR A 75 -10.93 11.20 -5.42
C TYR A 75 -11.61 11.04 -4.05
N GLY A 76 -12.09 12.15 -3.48
CA GLY A 76 -12.94 12.20 -2.30
C GLY A 76 -12.30 11.72 -1.01
N SER A 77 -13.11 11.07 -0.21
CA SER A 77 -12.78 10.60 1.14
C SER A 77 -11.63 9.59 1.23
N ARG A 78 -11.19 9.00 0.14
CA ARG A 78 -10.04 8.07 0.12
C ARG A 78 -8.70 8.78 -0.11
N ALA A 79 -8.72 10.08 -0.37
CA ALA A 79 -7.56 10.86 -0.79
C ALA A 79 -6.98 11.77 0.30
N SER A 80 -7.39 11.58 1.56
CA SER A 80 -6.91 12.36 2.71
C SER A 80 -5.39 12.27 2.89
N ASN A 81 -4.79 11.14 2.53
CA ASN A 81 -3.35 10.88 2.61
C ASN A 81 -2.60 11.08 1.28
N GLY A 82 -3.23 11.80 0.32
CA GLY A 82 -2.70 11.95 -1.03
C GLY A 82 -3.11 10.83 -1.98
N VAL A 83 -2.79 11.00 -3.27
CA VAL A 83 -3.12 10.02 -4.32
C VAL A 83 -1.89 9.77 -5.18
N ILE A 84 -1.62 8.51 -5.48
CA ILE A 84 -0.62 8.07 -6.45
C ILE A 84 -1.36 7.60 -7.70
N LEU A 85 -1.24 8.38 -8.77
CA LEU A 85 -1.79 8.04 -10.09
C LEU A 85 -0.75 7.28 -10.87
N ILE A 86 -1.06 6.05 -11.27
CA ILE A 86 -0.21 5.22 -12.11
C ILE A 86 -0.89 5.09 -13.47
N THR A 87 -0.19 5.54 -14.51
CA THR A 87 -0.64 5.37 -15.90
C THR A 87 0.25 4.35 -16.58
N THR A 88 -0.38 3.37 -17.26
CA THR A 88 0.38 2.36 -17.99
C THR A 88 0.58 2.73 -19.46
N LYS A 89 1.65 2.17 -20.04
CA LYS A 89 2.04 2.39 -21.43
C LYS A 89 0.93 1.94 -22.40
N LYS A 90 0.68 2.74 -23.42
CA LYS A 90 -0.32 2.50 -24.48
C LYS A 90 0.36 2.12 -25.79
N GLY A 91 -0.41 1.58 -26.73
CA GLY A 91 0.03 1.42 -28.11
C GLY A 91 0.00 2.78 -28.84
N SER A 92 1.11 3.21 -29.41
CA SER A 92 1.20 4.50 -30.10
C SER A 92 1.93 4.45 -31.45
N SER A 93 2.60 3.35 -31.76
CA SER A 93 3.42 3.21 -32.97
C SER A 93 2.60 2.68 -34.15
N ASP A 94 2.81 3.24 -35.35
CA ASP A 94 2.24 2.70 -36.59
C ASP A 94 2.90 1.38 -36.99
N LYS A 95 4.14 1.15 -36.55
CA LYS A 95 4.88 -0.09 -36.77
C LYS A 95 4.89 -0.93 -35.49
N LEU A 96 4.88 -2.24 -35.65
CA LEU A 96 5.07 -3.15 -34.53
C LEU A 96 6.45 -2.92 -33.90
N LYS A 97 6.46 -2.70 -32.59
CA LYS A 97 7.65 -2.54 -31.79
C LYS A 97 7.68 -3.62 -30.71
N PHE A 98 8.68 -4.47 -30.79
CA PHE A 98 8.99 -5.44 -29.75
C PHE A 98 10.01 -4.82 -28.79
N THR A 99 9.80 -5.01 -27.50
CA THR A 99 10.74 -4.56 -26.47
C THR A 99 10.95 -5.70 -25.49
N PHE A 100 12.18 -6.14 -25.36
CA PHE A 100 12.61 -7.05 -24.32
C PHE A 100 13.45 -6.29 -23.31
N SER A 101 13.17 -6.48 -22.03
CA SER A 101 13.90 -5.88 -20.91
C SER A 101 14.24 -6.99 -19.93
N THR A 102 15.48 -7.06 -19.50
CA THR A 102 15.94 -7.96 -18.43
C THR A 102 16.75 -7.16 -17.43
N THR A 103 16.49 -7.39 -16.15
CA THR A 103 17.25 -6.82 -15.04
C THR A 103 17.64 -7.95 -14.12
N ASN A 104 18.94 -8.13 -13.92
CA ASN A 104 19.46 -9.08 -12.96
C ASN A 104 20.12 -8.31 -11.83
N SER A 105 19.87 -8.72 -10.60
CA SER A 105 20.36 -8.04 -9.41
C SER A 105 20.89 -9.03 -8.37
N VAL A 106 21.89 -8.58 -7.64
CA VAL A 106 22.38 -9.27 -6.44
C VAL A 106 22.20 -8.30 -5.29
N GLN A 107 21.43 -8.72 -4.30
CA GLN A 107 21.25 -7.96 -3.06
C GLN A 107 22.14 -8.55 -1.98
N THR A 108 22.79 -7.68 -1.23
CA THR A 108 23.65 -8.06 -0.10
C THR A 108 23.20 -7.32 1.15
N ARG A 109 23.42 -7.89 2.31
CA ARG A 109 23.18 -7.19 3.58
C ARG A 109 24.10 -5.98 3.71
N THR A 110 23.59 -4.86 4.21
CA THR A 110 24.36 -3.62 4.36
C THR A 110 24.92 -3.45 5.76
N LYS A 111 24.10 -3.72 6.79
CA LYS A 111 24.50 -3.62 8.19
C LYS A 111 23.72 -4.63 9.03
N LEU A 112 24.41 -5.26 9.95
CA LEU A 112 23.83 -6.05 11.03
C LEU A 112 23.81 -5.22 12.32
N ALA A 113 23.02 -5.64 13.29
CA ALA A 113 23.15 -5.12 14.65
C ALA A 113 24.55 -5.44 15.18
N ASP A 114 25.16 -4.52 15.93
CA ASP A 114 26.43 -4.74 16.56
C ASP A 114 26.26 -5.75 17.71
N MET A 115 26.79 -6.94 17.53
CA MET A 115 26.73 -8.05 18.47
C MET A 115 28.11 -8.28 19.10
N LEU A 116 28.15 -8.96 20.25
CA LEU A 116 29.41 -9.40 20.82
C LEU A 116 30.09 -10.36 19.85
N SER A 117 31.37 -10.15 19.59
CA SER A 117 32.19 -11.14 18.89
C SER A 117 32.29 -12.43 19.75
N TYR A 118 32.70 -13.52 19.13
CA TYR A 118 32.89 -14.79 19.81
C TYR A 118 33.76 -14.63 21.06
N ASP A 119 34.92 -13.96 20.94
CA ASP A 119 35.87 -13.74 22.07
C ASP A 119 35.27 -12.85 23.15
N GLU A 120 34.57 -11.78 22.80
CA GLU A 120 33.89 -10.92 23.76
C GLU A 120 32.79 -11.67 24.52
N PHE A 121 32.01 -12.52 23.82
CA PHE A 121 30.98 -13.35 24.42
C PHE A 121 31.60 -14.33 25.42
N VAL A 122 32.60 -15.11 24.99
CA VAL A 122 33.28 -16.08 25.86
C VAL A 122 33.92 -15.40 27.07
N ASN A 123 34.67 -14.30 26.87
CA ASN A 123 35.30 -13.54 27.96
C ASN A 123 34.27 -12.98 28.95
N THR A 124 33.13 -12.53 28.44
CA THR A 124 32.05 -12.01 29.28
C THR A 124 31.46 -13.11 30.16
N ILE A 125 31.14 -14.28 29.55
CA ILE A 125 30.61 -15.41 30.32
C ILE A 125 31.63 -15.96 31.32
N GLN A 126 32.90 -16.09 30.93
CA GLN A 126 33.95 -16.56 31.85
C GLN A 126 34.17 -15.61 33.01
N SER A 127 34.17 -14.30 32.80
CA SER A 127 34.46 -13.31 33.82
C SER A 127 33.26 -12.96 34.72
N LYS A 128 32.04 -12.93 34.16
CA LYS A 128 30.83 -12.43 34.82
C LYS A 128 29.73 -13.48 34.97
N GLY A 129 29.80 -14.59 34.23
CA GLY A 129 28.79 -15.64 34.25
C GLY A 129 28.79 -16.44 35.54
N THR A 130 27.65 -17.09 35.83
CA THR A 130 27.54 -18.11 36.89
C THR A 130 28.22 -19.40 36.43
N ASP A 131 28.48 -20.32 37.38
CA ASP A 131 29.06 -21.64 37.03
C ASP A 131 28.18 -22.43 36.05
N ALA A 132 26.86 -22.32 36.21
CA ALA A 132 25.91 -22.91 35.29
C ALA A 132 26.02 -22.32 33.85
N GLN A 133 26.21 -21.01 33.74
CA GLN A 133 26.39 -20.34 32.44
C GLN A 133 27.75 -20.69 31.82
N ARG A 134 28.82 -20.77 32.62
CA ARG A 134 30.12 -21.22 32.11
C ARG A 134 30.09 -22.66 31.59
N ALA A 135 29.32 -23.53 32.25
CA ALA A 135 29.16 -24.92 31.83
C ALA A 135 28.40 -25.08 30.48
N LEU A 136 27.67 -24.03 30.04
CA LEU A 136 26.99 -24.00 28.75
C LEU A 136 27.87 -23.53 27.56
N LEU A 137 29.13 -23.13 27.86
CA LEU A 137 30.08 -22.78 26.80
C LEU A 137 30.51 -24.05 26.07
N GLY A 138 30.29 -24.11 24.75
CA GLY A 138 30.78 -25.12 23.86
C GLY A 138 32.13 -24.76 23.25
N THR A 139 32.55 -25.54 22.25
CA THR A 139 33.82 -25.36 21.54
C THR A 139 33.65 -24.98 20.08
N ALA A 140 32.41 -24.86 19.60
CA ALA A 140 32.11 -24.41 18.25
C ALA A 140 32.35 -22.91 18.10
N HIS A 141 32.51 -22.46 16.87
CA HIS A 141 32.68 -21.06 16.51
C HIS A 141 31.68 -20.73 15.40
N THR A 142 30.42 -20.46 15.79
CA THR A 142 29.30 -20.29 14.86
C THR A 142 28.96 -18.81 14.70
N ASP A 143 29.06 -18.29 13.48
CA ASP A 143 28.46 -17.01 13.11
C ASP A 143 27.01 -17.25 12.68
N TRP A 144 26.07 -17.07 13.61
CA TRP A 144 24.65 -17.30 13.36
C TRP A 144 24.06 -16.39 12.26
N ASN A 145 24.63 -15.20 12.07
CA ASN A 145 24.18 -14.32 10.99
C ASN A 145 24.58 -14.85 9.61
N ASP A 146 25.79 -15.39 9.47
CA ASP A 146 26.22 -16.00 8.21
C ASP A 146 25.43 -17.29 7.89
N GLU A 147 24.93 -17.97 8.92
CA GLU A 147 24.11 -19.16 8.75
C GLU A 147 22.69 -18.88 8.27
N ILE A 148 22.10 -17.74 8.63
CA ILE A 148 20.72 -17.41 8.27
C ILE A 148 20.60 -16.50 7.05
N TYR A 149 21.61 -15.69 6.75
CA TYR A 149 21.58 -14.77 5.62
C TYR A 149 22.31 -15.31 4.40
N GLN A 150 21.93 -14.78 3.24
CA GLN A 150 22.55 -15.10 1.95
C GLN A 150 22.63 -13.86 1.06
N ASN A 151 23.50 -13.92 0.05
CA ASN A 151 23.41 -13.00 -1.07
C ASN A 151 22.21 -13.40 -1.93
N ALA A 152 21.28 -12.48 -2.14
CA ALA A 152 20.00 -12.76 -2.78
C ALA A 152 20.03 -12.39 -4.26
N PHE A 153 19.79 -13.36 -5.12
CA PHE A 153 19.71 -13.15 -6.57
C PHE A 153 18.29 -12.80 -6.98
N GLY A 154 18.17 -11.83 -7.91
CA GLY A 154 16.90 -11.42 -8.51
C GLY A 154 16.98 -11.29 -10.02
N THR A 155 15.89 -11.64 -10.70
CA THR A 155 15.72 -11.46 -12.14
C THR A 155 14.33 -10.91 -12.45
N ASP A 156 14.25 -9.90 -13.31
CA ASP A 156 13.02 -9.33 -13.85
C ASP A 156 13.11 -9.29 -15.37
N ASN A 157 12.29 -10.08 -16.03
CA ASN A 157 12.27 -10.24 -17.48
C ASN A 157 10.91 -9.81 -18.01
N ASN A 158 10.88 -8.92 -19.00
CA ASN A 158 9.67 -8.43 -19.62
C ASN A 158 9.78 -8.44 -21.14
N LEU A 159 8.77 -8.98 -21.79
CA LEU A 159 8.59 -8.90 -23.24
C LEU A 159 7.29 -8.14 -23.53
N SER A 160 7.37 -7.12 -24.36
CA SER A 160 6.18 -6.39 -24.79
C SER A 160 6.17 -6.14 -26.29
N VAL A 161 4.96 -6.10 -26.85
CA VAL A 161 4.69 -5.71 -28.23
C VAL A 161 3.68 -4.58 -28.23
N ALA A 162 3.95 -3.55 -29.02
CA ALA A 162 3.05 -2.39 -29.20
C ALA A 162 2.98 -2.04 -30.67
N GLY A 163 1.81 -1.58 -31.11
CA GLY A 163 1.59 -1.19 -32.50
C GLY A 163 0.13 -0.86 -32.78
N LYS A 164 -0.25 -0.97 -34.05
CA LYS A 164 -1.65 -0.85 -34.48
C LYS A 164 -2.09 -2.11 -35.22
N ILE A 165 -3.24 -2.67 -34.84
CA ILE A 165 -3.90 -3.77 -35.58
C ILE A 165 -4.56 -3.19 -36.84
N THR A 166 -5.22 -2.05 -36.67
CA THR A 166 -5.76 -1.21 -37.75
C THR A 166 -5.40 0.25 -37.46
N LYS A 167 -5.65 1.16 -38.43
CA LYS A 167 -5.39 2.60 -38.23
C LYS A 167 -6.03 3.16 -36.97
N ASN A 168 -7.18 2.64 -36.57
CA ASN A 168 -7.97 3.13 -35.45
C ASN A 168 -7.89 2.23 -34.20
N LEU A 169 -7.02 1.21 -34.21
CA LEU A 169 -6.90 0.25 -33.10
C LEU A 169 -5.42 0.10 -32.67
N PRO A 170 -4.88 1.07 -31.97
CA PRO A 170 -3.61 0.89 -31.26
C PRO A 170 -3.74 -0.18 -30.17
N PHE A 171 -2.69 -0.96 -29.97
CA PHE A 171 -2.63 -1.97 -28.92
C PHE A 171 -1.25 -2.07 -28.30
N ARG A 172 -1.20 -2.57 -27.08
CA ARG A 172 0.00 -3.04 -26.40
C ARG A 172 -0.33 -4.32 -25.64
N ALA A 173 0.57 -5.30 -25.72
CA ALA A 173 0.53 -6.50 -24.89
C ALA A 173 1.90 -6.71 -24.25
N SER A 174 1.93 -7.23 -23.05
CA SER A 174 3.17 -7.58 -22.35
C SER A 174 3.01 -8.85 -21.53
N ILE A 175 4.12 -9.56 -21.36
CA ILE A 175 4.30 -10.64 -20.40
C ILE A 175 5.55 -10.39 -19.60
N GLY A 176 5.51 -10.72 -18.31
CA GLY A 176 6.64 -10.52 -17.40
C GLY A 176 6.82 -11.70 -16.47
N TYR A 177 8.07 -11.98 -16.16
CA TYR A 177 8.51 -12.95 -15.16
C TYR A 177 9.50 -12.28 -14.21
N TYR A 178 9.22 -12.37 -12.92
CA TYR A 178 10.07 -11.87 -11.85
C TYR A 178 10.30 -12.98 -10.84
N ASN A 179 11.55 -13.14 -10.42
CA ASN A 179 11.93 -14.00 -9.29
C ASN A 179 12.98 -13.28 -8.45
N GLN A 180 12.80 -13.27 -7.14
CA GLN A 180 13.71 -12.64 -6.20
C GLN A 180 13.82 -13.50 -4.94
N SER A 181 15.00 -13.96 -4.64
CA SER A 181 15.31 -14.57 -3.33
C SER A 181 15.42 -13.48 -2.26
N GLY A 182 15.09 -13.79 -1.02
CA GLY A 182 15.31 -12.90 0.12
C GLY A 182 16.74 -12.95 0.66
N LEU A 183 17.12 -11.91 1.41
CA LEU A 183 18.38 -11.92 2.17
C LEU A 183 18.36 -12.99 3.26
N LEU A 184 17.22 -13.22 3.89
CA LEU A 184 17.00 -14.35 4.79
C LEU A 184 16.82 -15.61 3.96
N ARG A 185 17.53 -16.69 4.29
CA ARG A 185 17.40 -17.98 3.58
C ARG A 185 15.94 -18.45 3.63
N THR A 186 15.53 -19.24 2.67
CA THR A 186 14.16 -19.77 2.44
C THR A 186 13.12 -18.74 1.97
N ASP A 187 13.41 -17.42 2.02
CA ASP A 187 12.49 -16.41 1.54
C ASP A 187 12.58 -16.23 0.02
N ASN A 188 11.44 -16.24 -0.68
CA ASN A 188 11.40 -16.09 -2.15
C ASN A 188 10.07 -15.48 -2.61
N ALA A 189 10.13 -14.67 -3.65
CA ALA A 189 8.97 -14.17 -4.38
C ALA A 189 9.09 -14.42 -5.87
N GLU A 190 8.10 -15.07 -6.45
CA GLU A 190 7.97 -15.33 -7.88
C GLU A 190 6.69 -14.68 -8.41
N ARG A 191 6.78 -13.94 -9.53
CA ARG A 191 5.63 -13.26 -10.12
C ARG A 191 5.59 -13.45 -11.63
N TYR A 192 4.43 -13.86 -12.12
CA TYR A 192 4.07 -13.87 -13.52
C TYR A 192 3.05 -12.76 -13.78
N THR A 193 3.24 -11.98 -14.83
CA THR A 193 2.32 -10.91 -15.22
C THR A 193 1.97 -11.01 -16.68
N GLY A 194 0.75 -10.60 -17.02
CA GLY A 194 0.31 -10.42 -18.40
C GLY A 194 -0.59 -9.20 -18.48
N SER A 195 -0.41 -8.37 -19.50
CA SER A 195 -1.27 -7.22 -19.73
C SER A 195 -1.61 -7.04 -21.20
N ILE A 196 -2.81 -6.50 -21.46
CA ILE A 196 -3.25 -6.04 -22.76
C ILE A 196 -3.95 -4.69 -22.61
N THR A 197 -3.59 -3.75 -23.49
CA THR A 197 -4.22 -2.44 -23.62
C THR A 197 -4.66 -2.23 -25.05
N LEU A 198 -5.92 -1.89 -25.25
CA LEU A 198 -6.50 -1.56 -26.57
C LEU A 198 -7.07 -0.15 -26.51
N ASN A 199 -6.75 0.67 -27.51
CA ASN A 199 -7.18 2.06 -27.58
C ASN A 199 -7.95 2.36 -28.88
N PRO A 200 -9.10 1.68 -29.17
CA PRO A 200 -9.84 1.94 -30.39
C PRO A 200 -10.49 3.32 -30.39
N SER A 201 -10.55 3.92 -31.57
CA SER A 201 -11.28 5.15 -31.83
C SER A 201 -12.31 4.96 -32.96
N PHE A 202 -13.48 5.59 -32.79
CA PHE A 202 -14.62 5.47 -33.70
C PHE A 202 -15.18 6.85 -34.03
N PHE A 203 -15.95 6.94 -35.11
CA PHE A 203 -16.67 8.15 -35.54
C PHE A 203 -15.72 9.36 -35.65
N LYS A 204 -14.59 9.20 -36.35
CA LYS A 204 -13.57 10.26 -36.53
C LYS A 204 -13.12 10.83 -35.18
N ASP A 205 -12.76 9.96 -34.22
CA ASP A 205 -12.31 10.27 -32.87
C ASP A 205 -13.34 10.91 -31.92
N HIS A 206 -14.61 10.89 -32.27
CA HIS A 206 -15.67 11.30 -31.35
C HIS A 206 -15.85 10.31 -30.19
N LEU A 207 -15.72 9.01 -30.44
CA LEU A 207 -15.72 7.99 -29.41
C LEU A 207 -14.32 7.38 -29.30
N LYS A 208 -13.70 7.50 -28.15
CA LYS A 208 -12.42 6.86 -27.80
C LYS A 208 -12.65 5.90 -26.65
N LEU A 209 -12.19 4.67 -26.85
CA LEU A 209 -12.19 3.68 -25.77
C LEU A 209 -10.75 3.42 -25.30
N ASN A 210 -10.62 3.12 -24.01
CA ASN A 210 -9.39 2.62 -23.43
C ASN A 210 -9.75 1.35 -22.65
N ILE A 211 -9.32 0.21 -23.14
CA ILE A 211 -9.63 -1.11 -22.56
C ILE A 211 -8.34 -1.69 -22.04
N ASN A 212 -8.29 -1.93 -20.73
CA ASN A 212 -7.12 -2.51 -20.06
C ASN A 212 -7.53 -3.80 -19.37
N ALA A 213 -6.70 -4.83 -19.51
CA ALA A 213 -6.80 -6.07 -18.75
C ALA A 213 -5.40 -6.49 -18.31
N LYS A 214 -5.23 -6.69 -17.01
CA LYS A 214 -3.96 -7.05 -16.37
C LYS A 214 -4.19 -8.24 -15.45
N GLY A 215 -3.37 -9.27 -15.58
CA GLY A 215 -3.36 -10.44 -14.72
C GLY A 215 -2.02 -10.63 -14.06
N SER A 216 -2.02 -11.10 -12.82
CA SER A 216 -0.79 -11.53 -12.13
C SER A 216 -1.03 -12.81 -11.31
N ILE A 217 0.03 -13.60 -11.21
CA ILE A 217 0.12 -14.76 -10.31
C ILE A 217 1.41 -14.59 -9.52
N ASN A 218 1.28 -14.45 -8.20
CA ASN A 218 2.41 -14.38 -7.29
C ASN A 218 2.46 -15.64 -6.47
N LYS A 219 3.65 -16.24 -6.37
CA LYS A 219 3.96 -17.34 -5.47
C LYS A 219 5.03 -16.84 -4.51
N ASN A 220 4.78 -16.99 -3.23
CA ASN A 220 5.68 -16.53 -2.19
C ASN A 220 6.00 -17.69 -1.26
N THR A 221 7.26 -17.79 -0.87
CA THR A 221 7.72 -18.60 0.25
C THR A 221 8.19 -17.64 1.33
N PHE A 222 7.72 -17.83 2.55
CA PHE A 222 8.00 -16.93 3.67
C PHE A 222 8.99 -17.59 4.64
N ALA A 223 10.12 -16.94 4.85
CA ALA A 223 11.04 -17.35 5.90
C ALA A 223 10.46 -17.05 7.29
N ASN A 224 10.78 -17.88 8.27
CA ASN A 224 10.46 -17.58 9.67
C ASN A 224 11.38 -16.46 10.19
N THR A 225 10.86 -15.25 10.27
CA THR A 225 11.61 -14.05 10.68
C THR A 225 12.09 -14.09 12.15
N SER A 226 11.54 -14.98 12.99
CA SER A 226 12.05 -15.22 14.36
C SER A 226 13.50 -15.68 14.37
N ALA A 227 13.98 -16.26 13.27
CA ALA A 227 15.39 -16.64 13.09
C ALA A 227 16.35 -15.45 13.21
N ILE A 228 15.91 -14.22 12.87
CA ILE A 228 16.73 -13.01 12.97
C ILE A 228 17.03 -12.68 14.43
N TRP A 229 15.99 -12.67 15.26
CA TRP A 229 16.16 -12.46 16.71
C TRP A 229 16.92 -13.62 17.34
N ALA A 230 16.60 -14.85 16.98
CA ALA A 230 17.28 -16.02 17.48
C ALA A 230 18.79 -15.99 17.16
N ALA A 231 19.19 -15.64 15.94
CA ALA A 231 20.59 -15.50 15.55
C ALA A 231 21.33 -14.43 16.36
N SER A 232 20.64 -13.36 16.73
CA SER A 232 21.22 -12.26 17.53
C SER A 232 21.42 -12.61 19.00
N THR A 233 20.78 -13.66 19.50
CA THR A 233 20.79 -14.03 20.92
C THR A 233 21.33 -15.43 21.19
N MET A 234 21.52 -16.24 20.12
CA MET A 234 22.02 -17.60 20.25
C MET A 234 23.49 -17.64 20.67
N ASN A 235 23.82 -18.61 21.47
CA ASN A 235 25.19 -18.85 21.94
C ASN A 235 26.13 -19.19 20.75
N PRO A 236 27.19 -18.39 20.47
CA PRO A 236 28.08 -18.62 19.34
C PRO A 236 29.06 -19.80 19.57
N THR A 237 29.09 -20.37 20.77
CA THR A 237 30.02 -21.48 21.11
C THR A 237 29.41 -22.86 20.85
N ILE A 238 28.16 -22.95 20.37
CA ILE A 238 27.50 -24.22 20.04
C ILE A 238 27.39 -24.39 18.53
N PRO A 239 27.44 -25.66 18.02
CA PRO A 239 27.34 -25.93 16.60
C PRO A 239 25.87 -25.82 16.11
N VAL A 240 25.68 -25.59 14.82
CA VAL A 240 24.36 -25.59 14.17
C VAL A 240 23.67 -26.94 14.35
N TYR A 241 24.42 -28.06 14.15
CA TYR A 241 23.90 -29.40 14.22
C TYR A 241 24.40 -30.12 15.47
N SER A 242 23.50 -30.82 16.15
CA SER A 242 23.80 -31.60 17.37
C SER A 242 24.52 -32.93 17.12
N GLY A 243 24.44 -33.42 15.89
CA GLY A 243 24.85 -34.80 15.58
C GLY A 243 23.86 -35.90 16.01
N LEU A 244 22.68 -35.50 16.53
CA LEU A 244 21.57 -36.36 16.93
C LEU A 244 20.42 -36.19 15.95
N ASP A 245 19.56 -37.18 15.79
CA ASP A 245 18.40 -37.12 14.88
C ASP A 245 17.21 -36.27 15.47
N THR A 246 17.29 -35.89 16.75
CA THR A 246 16.28 -35.07 17.40
C THR A 246 16.25 -33.65 16.82
N PHE A 247 15.07 -33.05 16.75
CA PHE A 247 14.82 -31.69 16.23
C PHE A 247 15.36 -31.47 14.81
N GLY A 248 15.26 -32.51 13.95
CA GLY A 248 15.79 -32.46 12.59
C GLY A 248 17.33 -32.36 12.53
N GLY A 249 18.02 -32.76 13.60
CA GLY A 249 19.49 -32.69 13.72
C GLY A 249 20.02 -31.37 14.25
N TYR A 250 19.17 -30.36 14.50
CA TYR A 250 19.59 -29.05 14.98
C TYR A 250 19.88 -29.05 16.48
N THR A 251 20.88 -28.25 16.88
CA THR A 251 21.21 -28.08 18.29
C THR A 251 20.17 -27.23 19.00
N GLU A 252 19.48 -27.80 19.98
CA GLU A 252 18.48 -27.13 20.81
C GLU A 252 18.80 -27.26 22.29
N ALA A 253 18.34 -26.29 23.10
CA ALA A 253 18.37 -26.43 24.55
C ALA A 253 17.26 -27.39 24.99
N ILE A 254 17.63 -28.49 25.64
CA ILE A 254 16.70 -29.54 26.08
C ILE A 254 16.65 -29.64 27.61
N ASP A 255 15.50 -30.00 28.14
CA ASP A 255 15.29 -30.31 29.53
C ASP A 255 15.63 -31.80 29.85
N ASN A 256 15.43 -32.20 31.11
CA ASN A 256 15.71 -33.57 31.58
C ASN A 256 14.79 -34.64 30.92
N THR A 257 13.72 -34.22 30.25
CA THR A 257 12.82 -35.13 29.52
C THR A 257 13.21 -35.28 28.03
N GLY A 258 14.17 -34.47 27.56
CA GLY A 258 14.57 -34.40 26.16
C GLY A 258 13.69 -33.46 25.33
N ALA A 259 12.78 -32.69 25.95
CA ALA A 259 11.98 -31.69 25.30
C ALA A 259 12.70 -30.34 25.22
N PRO A 260 12.38 -29.47 24.23
CA PRO A 260 12.93 -28.11 24.18
C PRO A 260 12.59 -27.33 25.45
N VAL A 261 13.58 -26.64 26.03
CA VAL A 261 13.38 -25.78 27.21
C VAL A 261 12.46 -24.63 26.83
N ASN A 262 11.35 -24.49 27.56
CA ASN A 262 10.41 -23.41 27.32
C ASN A 262 11.06 -22.03 27.56
N GLY A 263 10.98 -21.15 26.56
CA GLY A 263 11.57 -19.82 26.59
C GLY A 263 13.07 -19.76 26.23
N ALA A 264 13.72 -20.88 25.96
CA ALA A 264 15.08 -20.88 25.40
C ALA A 264 15.08 -20.36 23.95
N VAL A 265 16.21 -19.82 23.52
CA VAL A 265 16.43 -19.42 22.12
C VAL A 265 16.53 -20.68 21.28
N MET A 266 15.69 -20.78 20.26
CA MET A 266 15.68 -21.89 19.33
C MET A 266 16.75 -21.71 18.26
N ASN A 267 17.22 -22.81 17.69
CA ASN A 267 18.20 -22.78 16.61
C ASN A 267 17.71 -21.98 15.39
N PRO A 268 18.41 -20.89 15.01
CA PRO A 268 17.96 -20.01 13.93
C PRO A 268 17.84 -20.72 12.57
N VAL A 269 18.72 -21.67 12.29
CA VAL A 269 18.73 -22.45 11.04
C VAL A 269 17.59 -23.46 11.05
N GLY A 270 17.32 -24.09 12.21
CA GLY A 270 16.16 -24.95 12.41
C GLY A 270 14.84 -24.21 12.19
N LEU A 271 14.73 -22.98 12.74
CA LEU A 271 13.55 -22.12 12.52
C LEU A 271 13.28 -21.84 11.05
N LEU A 272 14.32 -21.71 10.22
CA LEU A 272 14.18 -21.47 8.78
C LEU A 272 13.84 -22.75 8.01
N ASN A 273 14.65 -23.80 8.20
CA ASN A 273 14.59 -24.98 7.33
C ASN A 273 13.45 -25.95 7.70
N MET A 274 12.96 -25.87 8.94
CA MET A 274 11.81 -26.66 9.41
C MET A 274 10.51 -25.85 9.37
N ASN A 275 10.42 -24.84 8.50
CA ASN A 275 9.21 -24.04 8.28
C ASN A 275 8.98 -23.89 6.79
N ASP A 276 7.91 -24.51 6.28
CA ASP A 276 7.44 -24.33 4.91
C ASP A 276 6.13 -23.55 4.93
N SER A 277 6.24 -22.23 4.71
CA SER A 277 5.09 -21.32 4.64
C SER A 277 5.00 -20.73 3.25
N GLN A 278 3.93 -21.03 2.54
CA GLN A 278 3.75 -20.62 1.14
C GLN A 278 2.43 -19.91 0.92
N SER A 279 2.39 -19.02 -0.08
CA SER A 279 1.14 -18.48 -0.58
C SER A 279 1.14 -18.33 -2.09
N THR A 280 -0.05 -18.41 -2.67
CA THR A 280 -0.31 -18.07 -4.06
C THR A 280 -1.43 -17.05 -4.14
N VAL A 281 -1.13 -15.91 -4.75
CA VAL A 281 -2.08 -14.83 -5.00
C VAL A 281 -2.28 -14.68 -6.50
N LYS A 282 -3.54 -14.73 -6.95
CA LYS A 282 -3.95 -14.43 -8.32
C LYS A 282 -4.73 -13.13 -8.31
N ARG A 283 -4.42 -12.21 -9.23
CA ARG A 283 -5.13 -10.94 -9.35
C ARG A 283 -5.46 -10.63 -10.79
N PHE A 284 -6.61 -10.05 -10.99
CA PHE A 284 -7.06 -9.48 -12.26
C PHE A 284 -7.52 -8.04 -12.02
N ILE A 285 -7.00 -7.10 -12.82
CA ILE A 285 -7.44 -5.71 -12.84
C ILE A 285 -7.81 -5.37 -14.26
N GLY A 286 -9.03 -4.91 -14.47
CA GLY A 286 -9.50 -4.49 -15.79
C GLY A 286 -10.34 -3.23 -15.72
N ASN A 287 -10.26 -2.42 -16.77
CA ASN A 287 -11.17 -1.29 -16.94
C ASN A 287 -11.50 -1.05 -18.41
N ILE A 288 -12.66 -0.45 -18.62
CA ILE A 288 -13.11 0.08 -19.89
C ILE A 288 -13.47 1.54 -19.65
N ASP A 289 -12.73 2.45 -20.27
CA ASP A 289 -13.04 3.87 -20.29
C ASP A 289 -13.62 4.22 -21.67
N ALA A 290 -14.68 5.00 -21.68
CA ALA A 290 -15.33 5.51 -22.89
C ALA A 290 -15.42 7.03 -22.80
N ASP A 291 -14.77 7.71 -23.72
CA ASP A 291 -14.85 9.15 -23.91
C ASP A 291 -15.64 9.44 -25.18
N TYR A 292 -16.83 10.03 -25.06
CA TYR A 292 -17.68 10.39 -26.18
C TYR A 292 -17.85 11.90 -26.28
N ARG A 293 -17.27 12.51 -27.33
CA ARG A 293 -17.46 13.91 -27.68
C ARG A 293 -18.74 14.03 -28.51
N LEU A 294 -19.71 14.81 -28.04
CA LEU A 294 -21.00 14.95 -28.74
C LEU A 294 -20.82 15.53 -30.14
N HIS A 295 -21.43 14.92 -31.16
CA HIS A 295 -21.31 15.38 -32.54
C HIS A 295 -21.91 16.76 -32.78
N PHE A 296 -23.03 17.06 -32.11
CA PHE A 296 -23.75 18.31 -32.24
C PHE A 296 -23.28 19.38 -31.23
N PHE A 297 -22.47 18.99 -30.23
CA PHE A 297 -21.93 19.90 -29.22
C PHE A 297 -20.54 19.43 -28.76
N PRO A 298 -19.50 19.63 -29.60
CA PRO A 298 -18.17 19.06 -29.39
C PRO A 298 -17.44 19.55 -28.13
N ASP A 299 -17.86 20.70 -27.57
CA ASP A 299 -17.31 21.22 -26.33
C ASP A 299 -17.71 20.38 -25.10
N LEU A 300 -18.73 19.51 -25.24
CA LEU A 300 -19.22 18.61 -24.20
C LEU A 300 -18.76 17.17 -24.48
N LYS A 301 -18.06 16.60 -23.49
CA LYS A 301 -17.61 15.21 -23.48
C LYS A 301 -18.32 14.45 -22.36
N LEU A 302 -18.86 13.28 -22.69
CA LEU A 302 -19.37 12.32 -21.74
C LEU A 302 -18.30 11.25 -21.52
N HIS A 303 -18.09 10.89 -20.25
CA HIS A 303 -17.14 9.86 -19.87
C HIS A 303 -17.82 8.78 -19.04
N ALA A 304 -17.44 7.54 -19.29
CA ALA A 304 -17.85 6.38 -18.49
C ALA A 304 -16.64 5.48 -18.25
N THR A 305 -16.40 5.10 -17.01
CA THR A 305 -15.43 4.06 -16.62
C THR A 305 -16.16 2.92 -15.93
N LEU A 306 -15.93 1.71 -16.42
CA LEU A 306 -16.23 0.47 -15.72
C LEU A 306 -14.91 -0.15 -15.26
N GLY A 307 -14.73 -0.32 -13.96
CA GLY A 307 -13.54 -0.92 -13.37
C GLY A 307 -13.85 -2.17 -12.57
N TYR A 308 -12.95 -3.14 -12.63
CA TYR A 308 -13.03 -4.39 -11.90
C TYR A 308 -11.65 -4.79 -11.39
N ASP A 309 -11.53 -5.02 -10.08
CA ASP A 309 -10.32 -5.53 -9.45
C ASP A 309 -10.69 -6.74 -8.59
N TYR A 310 -10.11 -7.88 -8.92
CA TYR A 310 -10.35 -9.14 -8.24
C TYR A 310 -9.03 -9.77 -7.82
N ALA A 311 -8.94 -10.14 -6.55
CA ALA A 311 -7.81 -10.87 -6.03
C ALA A 311 -8.28 -12.12 -5.27
N GLN A 312 -7.53 -13.21 -5.42
CA GLN A 312 -7.74 -14.46 -4.71
C GLN A 312 -6.41 -14.98 -4.19
N GLY A 313 -6.36 -15.27 -2.90
CA GLY A 313 -5.15 -15.79 -2.25
C GLY A 313 -5.43 -17.05 -1.44
N LYS A 314 -4.50 -17.99 -1.48
CA LYS A 314 -4.47 -19.20 -0.67
C LYS A 314 -3.05 -19.49 -0.23
N GLY A 315 -2.88 -20.21 0.85
CA GLY A 315 -1.56 -20.63 1.32
C GLY A 315 -1.62 -21.88 2.18
N SER A 316 -0.44 -22.34 2.57
CA SER A 316 -0.22 -23.47 3.46
C SER A 316 0.92 -23.17 4.41
N VAL A 317 0.89 -23.79 5.57
CA VAL A 317 1.96 -23.78 6.56
C VAL A 317 2.20 -25.22 6.99
N TYR A 318 3.45 -25.65 6.88
CA TYR A 318 3.91 -26.94 7.37
C TYR A 318 5.13 -26.75 8.26
N VAL A 319 5.07 -27.30 9.46
CA VAL A 319 6.17 -27.41 10.41
C VAL A 319 6.17 -28.84 10.94
N PRO A 320 7.24 -29.64 10.76
CA PRO A 320 7.26 -31.02 11.19
C PRO A 320 7.13 -31.16 12.72
N ALA A 321 6.63 -32.30 13.19
CA ALA A 321 6.36 -32.54 14.61
C ALA A 321 7.62 -32.46 15.50
N GLU A 322 8.77 -32.83 14.94
CA GLU A 322 10.06 -32.75 15.61
C GLU A 322 10.67 -31.35 15.67
N ALA A 323 10.09 -30.35 15.00
CA ALA A 323 10.62 -28.98 15.05
C ALA A 323 10.45 -28.38 16.44
N ALA A 324 11.51 -27.87 17.03
CA ALA A 324 11.51 -27.30 18.38
C ALA A 324 10.46 -26.20 18.57
N GLN A 325 10.24 -25.38 17.52
CA GLN A 325 9.29 -24.25 17.55
C GLN A 325 7.81 -24.65 17.78
N ASN A 326 7.44 -25.88 17.42
CA ASN A 326 6.09 -26.42 17.57
C ASN A 326 6.07 -27.81 18.17
N TYR A 327 7.12 -28.19 18.91
CA TYR A 327 7.28 -29.51 19.49
C TYR A 327 6.12 -29.91 20.41
N THR A 328 5.72 -29.01 21.31
CA THR A 328 4.62 -29.25 22.27
C THR A 328 3.26 -29.42 21.61
N THR A 329 3.09 -28.92 20.40
CA THR A 329 1.84 -29.01 19.63
C THR A 329 1.91 -30.05 18.52
N SER A 330 3.01 -30.83 18.41
CA SER A 330 3.25 -31.80 17.35
C SER A 330 3.23 -31.18 15.95
N GLY A 331 3.96 -30.08 15.79
CA GLY A 331 4.11 -29.39 14.51
C GLY A 331 2.87 -28.61 14.07
N LEU A 332 2.85 -28.24 12.78
CA LEU A 332 1.72 -27.60 12.10
C LEU A 332 1.56 -28.20 10.70
N ASP A 333 0.32 -28.45 10.28
CA ASP A 333 -0.02 -28.85 8.91
C ASP A 333 -1.41 -28.34 8.55
N TYR A 334 -1.48 -27.21 7.89
CA TYR A 334 -2.76 -26.67 7.48
C TYR A 334 -2.68 -25.81 6.22
N SER A 335 -3.83 -25.67 5.56
CA SER A 335 -4.01 -24.76 4.44
C SER A 335 -5.11 -23.75 4.76
N TYR A 336 -4.98 -22.54 4.22
CA TYR A 336 -5.93 -21.47 4.40
C TYR A 336 -6.35 -20.83 3.07
N GLY A 337 -7.53 -20.26 3.05
CA GLY A 337 -8.11 -19.63 1.88
C GLY A 337 -9.05 -20.59 1.09
N PRO A 338 -9.48 -20.22 -0.15
CA PRO A 338 -9.12 -18.97 -0.81
C PRO A 338 -9.81 -17.74 -0.19
N GLN A 339 -9.03 -16.79 0.27
CA GLN A 339 -9.51 -15.44 0.52
C GLN A 339 -9.78 -14.77 -0.82
N LYS A 340 -10.86 -13.96 -0.92
CA LYS A 340 -11.22 -13.24 -2.14
C LYS A 340 -11.50 -11.79 -1.80
N LYS A 341 -10.97 -10.89 -2.62
CA LYS A 341 -11.27 -9.45 -2.60
C LYS A 341 -11.78 -9.05 -3.97
N GLU A 342 -12.85 -8.29 -3.99
CA GLU A 342 -13.52 -7.82 -5.19
C GLU A 342 -13.86 -6.34 -5.05
N ASN A 343 -13.49 -5.56 -6.06
CA ASN A 343 -13.82 -4.15 -6.15
C ASN A 343 -14.45 -3.88 -7.53
N ARG A 344 -15.60 -3.21 -7.55
CA ARG A 344 -16.30 -2.79 -8.76
C ARG A 344 -16.44 -1.29 -8.75
N LEU A 345 -16.10 -0.66 -9.85
CA LEU A 345 -16.16 0.79 -10.05
C LEU A 345 -17.08 1.12 -11.23
N LEU A 346 -17.94 2.10 -11.03
CA LEU A 346 -18.62 2.84 -12.08
C LEU A 346 -18.38 4.33 -11.86
N THR A 347 -17.73 4.98 -12.82
CA THR A 347 -17.58 6.44 -12.86
C THR A 347 -18.29 6.97 -14.09
N LEU A 348 -19.14 7.97 -13.92
CA LEU A 348 -19.82 8.68 -15.00
C LEU A 348 -19.60 10.17 -14.80
N TYR A 349 -19.16 10.89 -15.84
CA TYR A 349 -19.14 12.35 -15.78
C TYR A 349 -19.37 13.01 -17.12
N ALA A 350 -19.87 14.23 -17.06
CA ALA A 350 -19.91 15.16 -18.18
C ALA A 350 -18.84 16.23 -17.96
N ASN A 351 -18.07 16.54 -19.00
CA ASN A 351 -17.05 17.57 -19.00
C ASN A 351 -17.30 18.55 -20.14
N TYR A 352 -17.54 19.82 -19.79
CA TYR A 352 -17.65 20.92 -20.73
C TYR A 352 -16.35 21.72 -20.71
N ASN A 353 -15.68 21.83 -21.86
CA ASN A 353 -14.45 22.59 -22.01
C ASN A 353 -14.60 23.61 -23.13
N LYS A 354 -14.41 24.91 -22.79
CA LYS A 354 -14.57 26.02 -23.73
C LYS A 354 -13.52 27.10 -23.50
N LEU A 355 -12.80 27.45 -24.55
CA LEU A 355 -12.04 28.68 -24.63
C LEU A 355 -12.91 29.77 -25.28
N VAL A 356 -13.15 30.87 -24.57
CA VAL A 356 -13.87 32.06 -25.05
C VAL A 356 -12.83 33.17 -25.28
N GLU A 357 -12.35 33.26 -26.52
CA GLU A 357 -11.23 34.16 -26.90
C GLU A 357 -11.56 35.64 -26.65
N SER A 358 -12.81 36.07 -26.87
CA SER A 358 -13.27 37.45 -26.70
C SER A 358 -13.04 37.99 -25.28
N ILE A 359 -13.14 37.12 -24.28
CA ILE A 359 -12.92 37.48 -22.86
C ILE A 359 -11.62 36.81 -22.32
N LYS A 360 -10.80 36.21 -23.19
CA LYS A 360 -9.55 35.53 -22.82
C LYS A 360 -9.71 34.54 -21.69
N SER A 361 -10.84 33.84 -21.66
CA SER A 361 -11.24 32.96 -20.56
C SER A 361 -11.41 31.52 -21.01
N SER A 362 -10.84 30.58 -20.28
CA SER A 362 -11.05 29.14 -20.45
C SER A 362 -11.86 28.59 -19.29
N PHE A 363 -12.89 27.84 -19.62
CA PHE A 363 -13.76 27.15 -18.69
C PHE A 363 -13.64 25.64 -18.90
N ASP A 364 -13.41 24.89 -17.84
CA ASP A 364 -13.47 23.43 -17.82
C ASP A 364 -14.35 23.02 -16.63
N VAL A 365 -15.55 22.57 -16.93
CA VAL A 365 -16.58 22.23 -15.93
C VAL A 365 -16.83 20.74 -16.00
N THR A 366 -16.69 20.05 -14.89
CA THR A 366 -16.97 18.61 -14.75
C THR A 366 -18.06 18.41 -13.70
N ALA A 367 -19.06 17.59 -14.02
CA ALA A 367 -20.04 17.08 -13.07
C ALA A 367 -20.10 15.55 -13.19
N GLY A 368 -20.03 14.86 -12.07
CA GLY A 368 -19.86 13.41 -12.10
C GLY A 368 -20.48 12.66 -10.93
N TYR A 369 -20.51 11.38 -11.13
CA TYR A 369 -21.04 10.37 -10.22
C TYR A 369 -20.07 9.19 -10.16
N ASP A 370 -19.75 8.72 -8.94
CA ASP A 370 -18.97 7.50 -8.72
C ASP A 370 -19.78 6.55 -7.84
N TYR A 371 -19.74 5.28 -8.22
CA TYR A 371 -20.21 4.16 -7.42
C TYR A 371 -19.09 3.15 -7.29
N GLN A 372 -18.76 2.77 -6.06
CA GLN A 372 -17.74 1.79 -5.78
C GLN A 372 -18.24 0.78 -4.75
N TYR A 373 -18.07 -0.50 -5.07
CA TYR A 373 -18.47 -1.64 -4.26
C TYR A 373 -17.27 -2.51 -3.94
N TRP A 374 -17.11 -2.86 -2.68
CA TRP A 374 -16.08 -3.78 -2.20
C TRP A 374 -16.71 -4.98 -1.53
N LYS A 375 -16.10 -6.13 -1.76
CA LYS A 375 -16.41 -7.38 -1.08
C LYS A 375 -15.13 -8.11 -0.71
N SER A 376 -15.04 -8.56 0.54
CA SER A 376 -13.96 -9.42 1.03
C SER A 376 -14.56 -10.66 1.65
N THR A 377 -14.11 -11.83 1.22
CA THR A 377 -14.57 -13.11 1.79
C THR A 377 -13.38 -13.95 2.22
N THR A 378 -13.46 -14.49 3.41
CA THR A 378 -12.52 -15.47 3.94
C THR A 378 -13.33 -16.71 4.32
N PRO A 379 -13.00 -17.92 3.81
CA PRO A 379 -13.66 -19.13 4.23
C PRO A 379 -13.27 -19.49 5.67
N LEU A 380 -14.04 -20.34 6.30
CA LEU A 380 -13.64 -21.01 7.53
C LEU A 380 -12.42 -21.89 7.24
N TYR A 381 -11.41 -21.83 8.10
CA TYR A 381 -10.28 -22.77 8.06
C TYR A 381 -9.81 -23.07 9.50
N SER A 382 -9.14 -24.18 9.67
CA SER A 382 -8.55 -24.59 10.95
C SER A 382 -7.06 -24.75 10.82
N GLU A 383 -6.33 -24.20 11.76
CA GLU A 383 -4.91 -24.46 11.97
C GLU A 383 -4.83 -25.82 12.69
N MET A 384 -4.17 -26.79 12.07
CA MET A 384 -4.03 -28.16 12.57
C MET A 384 -2.57 -28.49 12.80
N ASN A 385 -2.31 -29.39 13.72
CA ASN A 385 -1.00 -30.00 13.87
C ASN A 385 -0.82 -31.18 12.86
N THR A 386 0.35 -31.78 12.82
CA THR A 386 0.66 -32.91 11.92
C THR A 386 -0.15 -34.19 12.24
N LEU A 387 -0.78 -34.27 13.40
CA LEU A 387 -1.69 -35.36 13.79
C LEU A 387 -3.15 -35.09 13.37
N GLY A 388 -3.43 -33.95 12.72
CA GLY A 388 -4.79 -33.55 12.32
C GLY A 388 -5.62 -32.94 13.46
N GLU A 389 -5.04 -32.62 14.61
CA GLU A 389 -5.73 -32.01 15.72
C GLU A 389 -5.85 -30.50 15.53
N ILE A 390 -7.07 -29.98 15.73
CA ILE A 390 -7.36 -28.56 15.55
C ILE A 390 -6.76 -27.76 16.72
N GLN A 391 -5.81 -26.89 16.41
CA GLN A 391 -5.21 -25.96 17.37
C GLN A 391 -6.02 -24.67 17.46
N LYS A 392 -6.50 -24.18 16.32
CA LYS A 392 -7.29 -22.95 16.24
C LYS A 392 -8.20 -22.96 15.03
N THR A 393 -9.39 -22.37 15.15
CA THR A 393 -10.33 -22.21 14.05
C THR A 393 -10.57 -20.74 13.76
N SER A 394 -10.33 -20.33 12.51
CA SER A 394 -10.63 -18.99 12.00
C SER A 394 -12.00 -18.98 11.35
N LYS A 395 -12.90 -18.09 11.82
CA LYS A 395 -14.28 -18.01 11.34
C LYS A 395 -14.34 -17.49 9.91
N ALA A 396 -15.32 -17.97 9.15
CA ALA A 396 -15.64 -17.39 7.85
C ALA A 396 -16.10 -15.94 7.99
N SER A 397 -15.72 -15.10 7.01
CA SER A 397 -16.21 -13.72 6.92
C SER A 397 -16.68 -13.41 5.49
N ASP A 398 -17.74 -12.60 5.38
CA ASP A 398 -18.24 -12.00 4.13
C ASP A 398 -18.55 -10.53 4.42
N GLU A 399 -17.61 -9.67 4.14
CA GLU A 399 -17.70 -8.25 4.41
C GLU A 399 -17.91 -7.46 3.13
N ARG A 400 -18.79 -6.46 3.19
CA ARG A 400 -19.14 -5.62 2.04
C ARG A 400 -19.29 -4.19 2.45
N HIS A 401 -18.88 -3.28 1.59
CA HIS A 401 -19.22 -1.87 1.73
C HIS A 401 -19.35 -1.18 0.37
N VAL A 402 -20.02 -0.04 0.39
CA VAL A 402 -20.31 0.79 -0.78
C VAL A 402 -19.92 2.22 -0.49
N LEU A 403 -19.33 2.86 -1.46
CA LEU A 403 -19.12 4.31 -1.51
C LEU A 403 -19.84 4.87 -2.74
N LEU A 404 -20.66 5.89 -2.54
CA LEU A 404 -21.40 6.59 -3.56
C LEU A 404 -21.06 8.07 -3.49
N SER A 405 -20.81 8.70 -4.62
CA SER A 405 -20.32 10.07 -4.64
C SER A 405 -20.92 10.89 -5.78
N TYR A 406 -21.18 12.14 -5.51
CA TYR A 406 -21.49 13.17 -6.50
C TYR A 406 -20.43 14.27 -6.40
N TYR A 407 -19.98 14.78 -7.54
CA TYR A 407 -18.99 15.85 -7.54
C TYR A 407 -19.20 16.84 -8.67
N GLY A 408 -18.79 18.07 -8.42
CA GLY A 408 -18.67 19.13 -9.39
C GLY A 408 -17.31 19.80 -9.29
N ARG A 409 -16.67 20.08 -10.41
CA ARG A 409 -15.39 20.78 -10.50
C ARG A 409 -15.43 21.85 -11.57
N LEU A 410 -14.92 23.02 -11.26
CA LEU A 410 -14.65 24.10 -12.20
C LEU A 410 -13.15 24.40 -12.20
N ASN A 411 -12.52 24.32 -13.37
CA ASN A 411 -11.23 24.93 -13.64
C ASN A 411 -11.48 26.16 -14.53
N TYR A 412 -11.08 27.33 -14.05
CA TYR A 412 -11.19 28.58 -14.77
C TYR A 412 -9.81 29.21 -14.94
N SER A 413 -9.53 29.70 -16.13
CA SER A 413 -8.29 30.43 -16.40
C SER A 413 -8.63 31.71 -17.15
N PHE A 414 -8.15 32.83 -16.61
CA PHE A 414 -8.25 34.14 -17.25
C PHE A 414 -6.89 34.59 -17.79
N ASN A 415 -6.87 34.89 -19.08
CA ASN A 415 -5.69 35.37 -19.81
C ASN A 415 -4.43 34.49 -19.60
N SER A 416 -4.60 33.19 -19.33
CA SER A 416 -3.52 32.26 -18.94
C SER A 416 -2.67 32.70 -17.74
N ARG A 417 -3.12 33.71 -16.99
CA ARG A 417 -2.41 34.28 -15.82
C ARG A 417 -3.03 33.87 -14.50
N TYR A 418 -4.33 34.04 -14.39
CA TYR A 418 -5.08 33.78 -13.16
C TYR A 418 -5.86 32.48 -13.32
N MET A 419 -5.66 31.59 -12.41
CA MET A 419 -6.26 30.26 -12.43
C MET A 419 -7.05 30.05 -11.14
N LEU A 420 -8.27 29.54 -11.28
CA LEU A 420 -9.12 29.13 -10.18
C LEU A 420 -9.54 27.68 -10.42
N THR A 421 -9.34 26.83 -9.44
CA THR A 421 -9.95 25.50 -9.40
C THR A 421 -10.85 25.44 -8.16
N THR A 422 -12.10 25.06 -8.33
CA THR A 422 -13.00 24.76 -7.22
C THR A 422 -13.65 23.41 -7.42
N THR A 423 -13.78 22.63 -6.34
CA THR A 423 -14.40 21.30 -6.35
C THR A 423 -15.31 21.18 -5.14
N VAL A 424 -16.49 20.64 -5.35
CA VAL A 424 -17.37 20.18 -4.27
C VAL A 424 -17.67 18.73 -4.51
N ARG A 425 -17.39 17.89 -3.53
CA ARG A 425 -17.69 16.46 -3.56
C ARG A 425 -18.54 16.08 -2.35
N ARG A 426 -19.53 15.23 -2.58
CA ARG A 426 -20.40 14.69 -1.55
C ARG A 426 -20.39 13.18 -1.61
N ASP A 427 -19.87 12.56 -0.56
CA ASP A 427 -19.68 11.11 -0.45
C ASP A 427 -20.63 10.51 0.58
N ALA A 428 -21.17 9.32 0.29
CA ALA A 428 -21.92 8.51 1.23
C ALA A 428 -21.30 7.11 1.32
N THR A 429 -21.07 6.64 2.54
CA THR A 429 -20.57 5.29 2.77
C THR A 429 -21.55 4.43 3.55
N SER A 430 -21.58 3.13 3.24
CA SER A 430 -22.37 2.17 4.02
C SER A 430 -21.75 1.79 5.37
N ARG A 431 -20.54 2.29 5.69
CA ARG A 431 -19.85 2.05 6.97
C ARG A 431 -20.41 2.88 8.12
N PHE A 432 -21.22 3.90 7.82
CA PHE A 432 -21.87 4.78 8.80
C PHE A 432 -23.38 4.67 8.78
N ALA A 433 -24.01 5.01 9.90
CA ALA A 433 -25.47 5.03 10.03
C ALA A 433 -26.11 6.05 9.07
N LYS A 434 -27.39 5.83 8.73
CA LYS A 434 -28.13 6.60 7.71
C LYS A 434 -28.08 8.11 7.92
N ASN A 435 -28.12 8.57 9.15
CA ASN A 435 -28.14 9.99 9.53
C ASN A 435 -26.78 10.71 9.42
N VAL A 436 -25.65 9.97 9.41
CA VAL A 436 -24.28 10.53 9.42
C VAL A 436 -23.40 10.04 8.25
N ARG A 437 -23.95 9.22 7.34
CA ARG A 437 -23.18 8.62 6.24
C ARG A 437 -22.70 9.58 5.16
N TRP A 438 -23.34 10.76 5.03
CA TRP A 438 -23.00 11.75 4.04
C TRP A 438 -21.97 12.74 4.54
N GLY A 439 -20.83 12.85 3.86
CA GLY A 439 -19.81 13.89 4.03
C GLY A 439 -19.78 14.83 2.83
N THR A 440 -19.50 16.12 3.05
CA THR A 440 -19.32 17.12 2.00
C THR A 440 -17.92 17.71 2.09
N PHE A 441 -17.17 17.67 0.99
CA PHE A 441 -15.75 17.98 0.92
C PHE A 441 -15.49 19.06 -0.14
N PRO A 442 -15.50 20.35 0.25
CA PRO A 442 -15.17 21.45 -0.65
C PRO A 442 -13.67 21.66 -0.77
N SER A 443 -13.23 22.18 -1.92
CA SER A 443 -11.86 22.65 -2.12
C SER A 443 -11.80 23.83 -3.09
N VAL A 444 -10.79 24.69 -2.89
CA VAL A 444 -10.49 25.80 -3.78
C VAL A 444 -8.97 25.94 -3.94
N ALA A 445 -8.52 26.24 -5.14
CA ALA A 445 -7.12 26.58 -5.42
C ALA A 445 -7.03 27.78 -6.34
N LEU A 446 -6.08 28.64 -6.06
CA LEU A 446 -5.74 29.83 -6.83
C LEU A 446 -4.31 29.69 -7.36
N GLY A 447 -4.10 30.09 -8.59
CA GLY A 447 -2.79 30.17 -9.22
C GLY A 447 -2.63 31.51 -9.94
N TRP A 448 -1.48 32.15 -9.74
CA TRP A 448 -1.11 33.38 -10.41
C TRP A 448 0.24 33.20 -11.09
N ARG A 449 0.25 33.29 -12.41
CA ARG A 449 1.48 33.25 -13.22
C ARG A 449 2.04 34.67 -13.33
N VAL A 450 2.92 35.02 -12.39
CA VAL A 450 3.49 36.37 -12.26
C VAL A 450 4.35 36.75 -13.47
N THR A 451 5.01 35.78 -14.10
CA THR A 451 5.81 36.01 -15.32
C THR A 451 5.02 36.48 -16.53
N GLU A 452 3.69 36.31 -16.54
CA GLU A 452 2.83 36.80 -17.63
C GLU A 452 2.39 38.28 -17.41
N GLU A 453 2.77 38.89 -16.30
CA GLU A 453 2.50 40.29 -16.03
C GLU A 453 3.45 41.20 -16.81
N SER A 454 2.97 42.39 -17.18
CA SER A 454 3.71 43.34 -18.01
C SER A 454 5.06 43.72 -17.44
N PHE A 455 5.21 43.72 -16.11
CA PHE A 455 6.45 44.07 -15.42
C PHE A 455 7.50 42.95 -15.39
N LEU A 456 7.14 41.70 -15.72
CA LEU A 456 8.07 40.55 -15.77
C LEU A 456 8.11 39.83 -17.11
N LYS A 457 7.20 40.12 -18.04
CA LYS A 457 7.03 39.37 -19.30
C LYS A 457 8.27 39.27 -20.15
N ASP A 458 9.10 40.31 -20.15
CA ASP A 458 10.35 40.39 -20.97
C ASP A 458 11.63 40.14 -20.14
N ASN A 459 11.48 39.62 -18.92
CA ASN A 459 12.60 39.33 -18.06
C ASN A 459 13.44 38.15 -18.60
N LYS A 460 14.73 38.35 -18.82
CA LYS A 460 15.64 37.34 -19.39
C LYS A 460 16.19 36.37 -18.33
N VAL A 461 16.07 36.71 -17.05
CA VAL A 461 16.60 35.91 -15.93
C VAL A 461 15.51 35.03 -15.34
N ILE A 462 14.34 35.60 -15.07
CA ILE A 462 13.19 34.87 -14.49
C ILE A 462 12.34 34.35 -15.64
N SER A 463 12.40 33.05 -15.90
CA SER A 463 11.62 32.39 -16.95
C SER A 463 10.25 31.91 -16.46
N THR A 464 10.16 31.53 -15.21
CA THR A 464 8.92 31.06 -14.58
C THR A 464 8.81 31.61 -13.16
N LEU A 465 7.67 32.23 -12.84
CA LEU A 465 7.28 32.56 -11.47
C LEU A 465 5.76 32.41 -11.35
N LYS A 466 5.32 31.43 -10.57
CA LYS A 466 3.91 31.14 -10.32
C LYS A 466 3.66 31.01 -8.82
N VAL A 467 2.72 31.79 -8.30
CA VAL A 467 2.27 31.70 -6.92
C VAL A 467 1.02 30.83 -6.86
N ARG A 468 0.93 29.98 -5.85
CA ARG A 468 -0.18 29.05 -5.62
C ARG A 468 -0.69 29.15 -4.19
N ALA A 469 -2.00 29.08 -4.03
CA ALA A 469 -2.65 28.94 -2.73
C ALA A 469 -3.81 27.94 -2.86
N SER A 470 -3.98 27.05 -1.90
CA SER A 470 -5.11 26.13 -1.89
C SER A 470 -5.63 25.87 -0.49
N TYR A 471 -6.93 25.63 -0.44
CA TYR A 471 -7.68 25.18 0.72
C TYR A 471 -8.53 23.99 0.33
N GLY A 472 -8.67 23.01 1.20
CA GLY A 472 -9.60 21.92 0.96
C GLY A 472 -9.87 21.10 2.20
N VAL A 473 -11.03 20.46 2.16
CA VAL A 473 -11.48 19.51 3.18
C VAL A 473 -11.57 18.13 2.53
N THR A 474 -11.02 17.12 3.17
CA THR A 474 -11.14 15.70 2.76
C THR A 474 -11.69 14.89 3.92
N GLY A 475 -12.35 13.77 3.63
CA GLY A 475 -12.83 12.83 4.62
C GLY A 475 -11.91 11.61 4.73
N GLN A 476 -12.07 10.83 5.80
CA GLN A 476 -11.44 9.52 5.96
C GLN A 476 -12.42 8.59 6.66
N GLN A 477 -12.46 7.33 6.18
CA GLN A 477 -13.31 6.27 6.71
C GLN A 477 -12.59 4.93 6.87
N ASP A 478 -11.34 4.84 6.42
CA ASP A 478 -10.58 3.60 6.47
C ASP A 478 -10.11 3.33 7.90
N GLY A 479 -9.90 2.05 8.25
CA GLY A 479 -9.54 1.64 9.60
C GLY A 479 -10.72 1.32 10.52
N ILE A 480 -11.97 1.45 10.05
CA ILE A 480 -13.16 0.97 10.76
C ILE A 480 -13.74 -0.28 10.10
N GLY A 481 -14.36 -1.14 10.89
CA GLY A 481 -15.15 -2.26 10.38
C GLY A 481 -16.40 -1.79 9.64
N ASN A 482 -16.90 -2.61 8.74
CA ASN A 482 -18.04 -2.26 7.87
C ASN A 482 -19.37 -2.10 8.63
N TYR A 483 -19.45 -2.57 9.89
CA TYR A 483 -20.71 -2.67 10.66
C TYR A 483 -20.59 -2.12 12.09
N ASN A 484 -19.59 -1.28 12.39
CA ASN A 484 -19.33 -0.77 13.74
C ASN A 484 -20.46 0.10 14.32
N TYR A 485 -21.35 0.62 13.47
CA TYR A 485 -22.52 1.41 13.88
C TYR A 485 -23.74 0.55 14.23
N LEU A 486 -23.68 -0.77 14.00
CA LEU A 486 -24.79 -1.69 14.30
C LEU A 486 -24.65 -2.27 15.69
N PRO A 487 -25.76 -2.39 16.43
CA PRO A 487 -25.79 -3.19 17.65
C PRO A 487 -25.68 -4.67 17.28
N ILE A 488 -24.59 -5.30 17.67
CA ILE A 488 -24.34 -6.73 17.44
C ILE A 488 -24.05 -7.44 18.75
N TYR A 489 -24.31 -8.75 18.78
CA TYR A 489 -23.98 -9.61 19.90
C TYR A 489 -22.77 -10.48 19.54
N THR A 490 -21.93 -10.73 20.53
CA THR A 490 -20.81 -11.67 20.43
C THR A 490 -21.04 -12.84 21.37
N ILE A 491 -20.62 -14.03 20.93
CA ILE A 491 -20.62 -15.22 21.81
C ILE A 491 -19.51 -15.04 22.85
N SER A 492 -19.78 -15.47 24.10
CA SER A 492 -18.77 -15.57 25.15
C SER A 492 -17.63 -16.52 24.70
N GLN A 493 -16.43 -16.30 25.23
CA GLN A 493 -15.31 -17.20 24.96
C GLN A 493 -15.58 -18.61 25.47
N SER A 494 -14.95 -19.60 24.85
CA SER A 494 -15.00 -21.00 25.32
C SER A 494 -14.58 -21.06 26.79
N GLY A 495 -15.39 -21.74 27.61
CA GLY A 495 -15.23 -21.82 29.07
C GLY A 495 -15.85 -20.67 29.88
N ALA A 496 -16.32 -19.58 29.22
CA ALA A 496 -16.96 -18.43 29.85
C ALA A 496 -18.51 -18.45 29.67
N GLY A 497 -19.11 -19.62 29.57
CA GLY A 497 -20.57 -19.80 29.47
C GLY A 497 -21.24 -19.78 30.82
N SER A 498 -22.56 -19.57 30.84
CA SER A 498 -23.39 -19.77 32.02
C SER A 498 -23.66 -21.26 32.23
N LEU A 499 -23.64 -21.71 33.49
CA LEU A 499 -24.05 -23.07 33.83
C LEU A 499 -25.59 -23.17 33.74
N ILE A 500 -26.07 -23.86 32.71
CA ILE A 500 -27.51 -24.14 32.55
C ILE A 500 -27.71 -25.66 32.65
N GLY A 501 -28.43 -26.11 33.68
CA GLY A 501 -28.61 -27.54 33.94
C GLY A 501 -27.30 -28.30 34.19
N GLY A 502 -26.29 -27.64 34.77
CA GLY A 502 -24.96 -28.22 35.02
C GLY A 502 -24.01 -28.24 33.83
N THR A 503 -24.44 -27.75 32.67
CA THR A 503 -23.60 -27.71 31.43
C THR A 503 -23.20 -26.28 31.13
N PRO A 504 -21.87 -25.99 30.87
CA PRO A 504 -21.42 -24.71 30.43
C PRO A 504 -22.04 -24.37 29.05
N THR A 505 -22.95 -23.41 29.01
CA THR A 505 -23.66 -23.00 27.79
C THR A 505 -23.13 -21.64 27.34
N PRO A 506 -22.68 -21.49 26.08
CA PRO A 506 -22.28 -20.20 25.58
C PRO A 506 -23.37 -19.15 25.65
N THR A 507 -23.06 -17.98 26.15
CA THR A 507 -23.99 -16.85 26.24
C THR A 507 -23.62 -15.78 25.23
N TYR A 508 -24.60 -14.97 24.81
CA TYR A 508 -24.39 -13.83 23.95
C TYR A 508 -24.31 -12.57 24.81
N ARG A 509 -23.34 -11.69 24.48
CA ARG A 509 -23.21 -10.36 25.09
C ARG A 509 -23.27 -9.28 24.03
N PRO A 510 -23.91 -8.13 24.30
CA PRO A 510 -23.90 -7.00 23.39
C PRO A 510 -22.48 -6.46 23.24
N LYS A 511 -22.07 -6.16 22.00
CA LYS A 511 -20.81 -5.49 21.69
C LYS A 511 -20.99 -3.98 21.84
N ALA A 512 -19.96 -3.29 22.30
CA ALA A 512 -19.92 -1.83 22.29
C ALA A 512 -20.04 -1.30 20.85
N TYR A 513 -20.89 -0.30 20.63
CA TYR A 513 -21.06 0.37 19.34
C TYR A 513 -21.37 1.85 19.51
N VAL A 514 -21.09 2.63 18.48
CA VAL A 514 -21.37 4.07 18.43
C VAL A 514 -22.30 4.35 17.25
N PRO A 515 -23.60 4.63 17.50
CA PRO A 515 -24.57 4.82 16.42
C PRO A 515 -24.30 6.04 15.55
N ASN A 516 -23.61 7.05 16.08
CA ASN A 516 -23.29 8.31 15.41
C ASN A 516 -21.83 8.42 14.99
N LEU A 517 -21.15 7.26 14.81
CA LEU A 517 -19.79 7.24 14.25
C LEU A 517 -19.79 7.91 12.89
N LYS A 518 -18.93 8.92 12.70
CA LYS A 518 -18.90 9.79 11.52
C LYS A 518 -17.50 9.87 10.89
N TRP A 519 -17.42 10.58 9.78
CA TRP A 519 -16.18 10.82 9.05
C TRP A 519 -15.13 11.53 9.91
N GLU A 520 -13.87 11.07 9.83
CA GLU A 520 -12.74 11.95 10.13
C GLU A 520 -12.67 13.02 9.05
N THR A 521 -12.36 14.26 9.42
CA THR A 521 -12.27 15.38 8.47
C THR A 521 -10.91 16.05 8.57
N THR A 522 -10.20 16.11 7.44
CA THR A 522 -8.91 16.77 7.32
C THR A 522 -9.06 18.08 6.56
N THR A 523 -8.79 19.18 7.21
CA THR A 523 -8.69 20.51 6.59
C THR A 523 -7.24 20.80 6.28
N SER A 524 -6.96 21.22 5.03
CA SER A 524 -5.60 21.49 4.58
C SER A 524 -5.49 22.86 3.92
N TRP A 525 -4.41 23.58 4.25
CA TRP A 525 -3.97 24.80 3.55
C TRP A 525 -2.61 24.55 2.94
N ASN A 526 -2.39 25.06 1.75
CA ASN A 526 -1.09 25.07 1.09
C ASN A 526 -0.87 26.41 0.41
N VAL A 527 0.33 26.98 0.60
CA VAL A 527 0.80 28.17 -0.12
C VAL A 527 2.19 27.85 -0.66
N GLY A 528 2.42 28.14 -1.93
CA GLY A 528 3.70 27.85 -2.55
C GLY A 528 3.96 28.71 -3.77
N PHE A 529 5.20 28.62 -4.26
CA PHE A 529 5.58 29.23 -5.53
C PHE A 529 6.50 28.31 -6.33
N ASP A 530 6.30 28.34 -7.65
CA ASP A 530 7.17 27.68 -8.61
C ASP A 530 8.05 28.76 -9.25
N PHE A 531 9.34 28.47 -9.39
CA PHE A 531 10.30 29.40 -10.01
C PHE A 531 11.14 28.71 -11.08
N GLY A 532 11.53 29.50 -12.08
CA GLY A 532 12.45 29.10 -13.13
C GLY A 532 13.37 30.25 -13.51
N PHE A 533 14.64 29.97 -13.68
CA PHE A 533 15.64 30.95 -14.05
C PHE A 533 16.44 30.51 -15.30
N LEU A 534 16.95 31.49 -16.08
CA LEU A 534 17.85 31.29 -17.21
C LEU A 534 17.27 30.32 -18.25
N LYS A 535 16.03 30.56 -18.71
CA LYS A 535 15.27 29.69 -19.63
C LYS A 535 15.06 28.31 -19.05
N ASP A 536 14.63 28.26 -17.78
CA ASP A 536 14.32 27.05 -16.99
C ASP A 536 15.53 26.10 -16.82
N ARG A 537 16.77 26.60 -16.92
CA ARG A 537 17.97 25.82 -16.54
C ARG A 537 18.03 25.54 -15.04
N ILE A 538 17.46 26.41 -14.24
CA ILE A 538 17.26 26.20 -12.79
C ILE A 538 15.78 26.36 -12.55
N THR A 539 15.14 25.30 -12.08
CA THR A 539 13.72 25.29 -11.72
C THR A 539 13.52 24.74 -10.32
N GLY A 540 12.48 25.16 -9.67
CA GLY A 540 12.17 24.62 -8.35
C GLY A 540 10.81 25.05 -7.86
N SER A 541 10.45 24.55 -6.70
CA SER A 541 9.24 24.92 -5.98
C SER A 541 9.51 25.03 -4.49
N PHE A 542 8.75 25.90 -3.85
CA PHE A 542 8.67 26.03 -2.40
C PHE A 542 7.22 25.95 -2.01
N ASP A 543 6.90 25.09 -1.03
CA ASP A 543 5.56 24.90 -0.50
C ASP A 543 5.59 24.92 1.01
N TYR A 544 4.67 25.64 1.63
CA TYR A 544 4.30 25.53 3.04
C TYR A 544 2.90 24.95 3.13
N TYR A 545 2.72 23.95 3.96
CA TYR A 545 1.41 23.34 4.19
C TYR A 545 1.11 23.17 5.67
N THR A 546 -0.18 23.21 5.97
CA THR A 546 -0.73 22.84 7.27
C THR A 546 -1.96 21.95 7.05
N ARG A 547 -2.12 20.95 7.92
CA ARG A 547 -3.22 19.99 7.92
C ARG A 547 -3.72 19.83 9.34
N GLN A 548 -5.04 19.87 9.50
CA GLN A 548 -5.71 19.59 10.76
C GLN A 548 -6.75 18.51 10.53
N THR A 549 -6.61 17.36 11.19
CA THR A 549 -7.61 16.28 11.19
C THR A 549 -8.37 16.31 12.50
N LYS A 550 -9.69 16.37 12.39
CA LYS A 550 -10.63 16.38 13.52
C LYS A 550 -11.49 15.12 13.50
N ASP A 551 -12.09 14.83 14.67
CA ASP A 551 -12.97 13.68 14.84
C ASP A 551 -12.28 12.36 14.46
N LEU A 552 -11.03 12.17 14.90
CA LEU A 552 -10.26 10.95 14.63
C LEU A 552 -11.04 9.71 15.06
N ILE A 553 -11.08 8.71 14.19
CA ILE A 553 -11.69 7.41 14.53
C ILE A 553 -10.66 6.58 15.29
N ALA A 554 -10.86 6.44 16.58
CA ALA A 554 -9.95 5.72 17.46
C ALA A 554 -10.65 4.68 18.31
N THR A 555 -9.93 3.60 18.62
CA THR A 555 -10.38 2.60 19.59
C THR A 555 -9.81 2.97 20.95
N VAL A 556 -10.68 3.36 21.86
CA VAL A 556 -10.31 3.85 23.20
C VAL A 556 -10.91 2.93 24.28
N PRO A 557 -10.34 2.92 25.50
CA PRO A 557 -10.95 2.19 26.62
C PRO A 557 -12.38 2.68 26.87
N ALA A 558 -13.31 1.74 27.01
CA ALA A 558 -14.69 2.03 27.38
C ALA A 558 -14.77 2.40 28.87
N ALA A 559 -15.64 3.34 29.21
CA ALA A 559 -15.88 3.67 30.62
C ALA A 559 -16.43 2.45 31.38
N ALA A 560 -15.92 2.21 32.57
CA ALA A 560 -16.34 1.07 33.39
C ALA A 560 -17.86 1.07 33.62
N GLY A 561 -18.50 -0.09 33.43
CA GLY A 561 -19.93 -0.27 33.64
C GLY A 561 -20.85 0.19 32.50
N THR A 562 -20.30 0.77 31.40
CA THR A 562 -21.11 1.25 30.27
C THR A 562 -21.33 0.20 29.19
N THR A 563 -20.44 -0.76 29.07
CA THR A 563 -20.46 -1.83 28.05
C THR A 563 -19.75 -3.09 28.56
N PHE A 564 -19.97 -4.22 27.89
CA PHE A 564 -19.25 -5.46 28.17
C PHE A 564 -17.90 -5.57 27.46
N ASP A 565 -17.59 -4.63 26.58
CA ASP A 565 -16.29 -4.56 25.89
C ASP A 565 -15.33 -3.66 26.64
N ARG A 566 -14.03 -3.99 26.58
CA ARG A 566 -12.96 -3.17 27.17
C ARG A 566 -12.72 -1.89 26.38
N ASN A 567 -12.98 -1.93 25.08
CA ASN A 567 -12.69 -0.83 24.16
C ASN A 567 -13.91 -0.51 23.31
N ILE A 568 -14.00 0.75 22.86
CA ILE A 568 -15.04 1.25 21.97
C ILE A 568 -14.39 2.07 20.84
N THR A 569 -14.84 1.87 19.60
CA THR A 569 -14.42 2.69 18.45
C THR A 569 -15.33 3.90 18.35
N THR A 570 -14.75 5.10 18.46
CA THR A 570 -15.49 6.36 18.45
C THR A 570 -14.68 7.48 17.81
N ASN A 571 -15.32 8.61 17.52
CA ASN A 571 -14.61 9.81 17.07
C ASN A 571 -14.04 10.56 18.28
N VAL A 572 -12.70 10.67 18.37
CA VAL A 572 -12.01 11.32 19.50
C VAL A 572 -10.65 11.87 19.08
N GLY A 573 -10.33 13.08 19.52
CA GLY A 573 -9.04 13.69 19.32
C GLY A 573 -8.85 14.38 17.97
N ASN A 574 -7.73 15.09 17.85
CA ASN A 574 -7.32 15.81 16.66
C ASN A 574 -5.82 15.58 16.43
N VAL A 575 -5.39 15.67 15.17
CA VAL A 575 -3.98 15.66 14.77
C VAL A 575 -3.71 16.87 13.91
N ASP A 576 -2.67 17.62 14.25
CA ASP A 576 -2.17 18.75 13.47
C ASP A 576 -0.81 18.39 12.87
N SER A 577 -0.61 18.73 11.60
CA SER A 577 0.64 18.51 10.88
C SER A 577 0.95 19.73 10.02
N GLN A 578 2.20 20.16 10.02
CA GLN A 578 2.67 21.26 9.16
C GLN A 578 4.08 20.95 8.66
N GLY A 579 4.45 21.54 7.53
CA GLY A 579 5.78 21.34 6.98
C GLY A 579 6.09 22.25 5.81
N VAL A 580 7.37 22.21 5.43
CA VAL A 580 7.94 22.93 4.30
C VAL A 580 8.50 21.92 3.31
N GLU A 581 8.19 22.09 2.04
CA GLU A 581 8.77 21.31 0.95
C GLU A 581 9.56 22.24 0.03
N PHE A 582 10.79 21.87 -0.29
CA PHE A 582 11.63 22.58 -1.25
C PHE A 582 12.14 21.60 -2.31
N SER A 583 12.00 21.95 -3.57
CA SER A 583 12.57 21.21 -4.69
C SER A 583 13.42 22.11 -5.56
N LEU A 584 14.56 21.60 -6.01
CA LEU A 584 15.45 22.29 -6.93
C LEU A 584 15.92 21.32 -8.01
N ASN A 585 15.79 21.75 -9.26
CA ASN A 585 16.30 21.03 -10.43
C ASN A 585 17.20 21.99 -11.22
N ALA A 586 18.41 21.55 -11.54
CA ALA A 586 19.37 22.37 -12.28
C ALA A 586 19.98 21.57 -13.45
N THR A 587 20.10 22.23 -14.59
CA THR A 587 20.82 21.73 -15.76
C THR A 587 22.07 22.63 -15.98
N PRO A 588 23.16 22.41 -15.22
CA PRO A 588 24.31 23.29 -15.22
C PRO A 588 25.05 23.30 -16.58
N ILE A 589 25.04 22.16 -17.27
CA ILE A 589 25.70 22.03 -18.57
C ILE A 589 24.71 21.52 -19.60
N GLN A 590 24.51 22.29 -20.67
CA GLN A 590 23.70 21.89 -21.82
C GLN A 590 24.43 22.35 -23.09
N THR A 591 24.95 21.40 -23.84
CA THR A 591 25.57 21.62 -25.16
C THR A 591 24.87 20.74 -26.19
N LYS A 592 25.21 20.90 -27.48
CA LYS A 592 24.66 20.03 -28.53
C LYS A 592 24.99 18.54 -28.32
N ALA A 593 26.07 18.23 -27.61
CA ALA A 593 26.58 16.88 -27.39
C ALA A 593 26.36 16.36 -25.96
N VAL A 594 26.23 17.24 -24.95
CA VAL A 594 26.16 16.86 -23.53
C VAL A 594 25.07 17.65 -22.81
N SER A 595 24.24 16.96 -22.06
CA SER A 595 23.33 17.54 -21.07
C SER A 595 23.58 16.88 -19.72
N TYR A 596 23.83 17.67 -18.68
CA TYR A 596 24.00 17.21 -17.31
C TYR A 596 22.92 17.84 -16.42
N THR A 597 22.09 17.00 -15.84
CA THR A 597 20.99 17.41 -14.94
C THR A 597 21.29 16.91 -13.53
N HIS A 598 21.21 17.81 -12.55
CA HIS A 598 21.31 17.46 -11.13
C HIS A 598 19.99 17.73 -10.44
N LEU A 599 19.44 16.69 -9.78
CA LEU A 599 18.19 16.74 -9.02
C LEU A 599 18.52 16.68 -7.53
N ARG A 600 18.04 17.65 -6.76
CA ARG A 600 18.14 17.63 -5.31
C ARG A 600 16.76 17.97 -4.71
N ALA A 601 16.19 17.04 -3.97
CA ALA A 601 15.02 17.28 -3.13
C ALA A 601 15.46 17.24 -1.68
N HIS A 602 15.07 18.23 -0.88
CA HIS A 602 15.27 18.23 0.56
C HIS A 602 13.89 18.36 1.24
N GLU A 603 13.54 17.37 2.01
CA GLU A 603 12.35 17.39 2.87
C GLU A 603 12.85 17.68 4.29
N THR A 604 12.48 18.82 4.86
CA THR A 604 12.69 19.10 6.28
C THR A 604 11.52 18.52 7.05
N GLY A 605 11.83 17.73 8.08
CA GLY A 605 10.89 16.89 8.80
C GLY A 605 9.64 17.62 9.30
N ALA A 606 8.53 16.88 9.28
CA ALA A 606 7.31 17.27 9.98
C ALA A 606 7.55 17.14 11.50
N TYR A 607 7.23 18.18 12.24
CA TYR A 607 7.09 18.08 13.68
C TYR A 607 5.67 17.59 13.99
N LEU A 608 5.59 16.48 14.71
CA LEU A 608 4.35 15.95 15.28
C LEU A 608 3.96 16.76 16.51
#